data_cfac0a1cbbd880309c3a62fa013148b9
#
_entry.id   cfac0a1cbbd880309c3a62fa013148b9
#
_cell.length_a   1.000
_cell.length_b   1.000
_cell.length_c   1.000
_cell.angle_alpha   90.00
_cell.angle_beta   90.00
_cell.angle_gamma   90.00
#
_symmetry.space_group_name_H-M   'P 1'
#
loop_
_entity.id
_entity.type
_entity.pdbx_description
1 polymer ?
#
loop_
_entity_poly.entity_id
_entity_poly.type
_entity_poly.pdbx_seq_one_letter_code
_entity_poly.pdbx_strand_id
1 'polypeptide(L)'
;MILLTEVQGFLTSLDIWDICFILLLAVFLGIEVISNVPAILHTPLMSGANAIHGVVIVGSIIVMGHTSPDNYLALTLGFLAVVLGTLNVVGGFVVTHRMLQMFKKKKTS
;
A
#
# COMPACT_ATOMS: atom_id res chain seq x y z
N MET A 1 4.13 15.74 -20.37
CA MET A 1 4.05 14.79 -21.50
C MET A 1 5.35 14.05 -21.75
N ILE A 2 6.48 14.75 -21.82
CA ILE A 2 7.81 14.13 -22.08
C ILE A 2 8.17 13.12 -20.98
N LEU A 3 7.97 13.45 -19.71
CA LEU A 3 8.24 12.57 -18.58
C LEU A 3 7.39 11.28 -18.62
N LEU A 4 6.14 11.38 -19.02
CA LEU A 4 5.26 10.23 -19.13
C LEU A 4 5.71 9.28 -20.24
N THR A 5 6.17 9.83 -21.37
CA THR A 5 6.68 9.04 -22.48
C THR A 5 7.99 8.34 -22.11
N GLU A 6 8.88 9.03 -21.39
CA GLU A 6 10.13 8.47 -20.90
C GLU A 6 9.88 7.32 -19.91
N VAL A 7 8.98 7.54 -18.93
CA VAL A 7 8.62 6.50 -17.96
C VAL A 7 7.98 5.30 -18.64
N GLN A 8 7.11 5.55 -19.61
CA GLN A 8 6.46 4.48 -20.36
C GLN A 8 7.46 3.69 -21.20
N GLY A 9 8.41 4.39 -21.84
CA GLY A 9 9.49 3.76 -22.58
C GLY A 9 10.36 2.89 -21.66
N PHE A 10 10.71 3.39 -20.50
CA PHE A 10 11.47 2.64 -19.49
C PHE A 10 10.72 1.37 -19.05
N LEU A 11 9.43 1.51 -18.72
CA LEU A 11 8.62 0.38 -18.26
C LEU A 11 8.46 -0.70 -19.32
N THR A 12 8.36 -0.31 -20.60
CA THR A 12 8.25 -1.27 -21.71
C THR A 12 9.58 -1.93 -22.07
N SER A 13 10.71 -1.33 -21.66
CA SER A 13 12.04 -1.91 -21.89
C SER A 13 12.45 -2.93 -20.83
N LEU A 14 11.67 -3.06 -19.73
CA LEU A 14 11.99 -4.00 -18.66
C LEU A 14 11.72 -5.44 -19.10
N ASP A 15 12.77 -6.26 -19.10
CA ASP A 15 12.65 -7.69 -19.30
C ASP A 15 12.21 -8.40 -18.02
N ILE A 16 11.75 -9.63 -18.17
CA ILE A 16 11.38 -10.46 -17.01
C ILE A 16 12.53 -10.60 -16.01
N TRP A 17 13.76 -10.61 -16.50
CA TRP A 17 14.95 -10.69 -15.64
C TRP A 17 15.14 -9.43 -14.82
N ASP A 18 14.89 -8.26 -15.41
CA ASP A 18 14.97 -6.97 -14.69
C ASP A 18 13.94 -6.93 -13.57
N ILE A 19 12.72 -7.38 -13.84
CA ILE A 19 11.65 -7.45 -12.85
C ILE A 19 12.03 -8.40 -11.71
N CYS A 20 12.59 -9.57 -12.04
CA CYS A 20 13.06 -10.53 -11.04
C CYS A 20 14.16 -9.94 -10.17
N PHE A 21 15.14 -9.25 -10.75
CA PHE A 21 16.20 -8.59 -9.99
C PHE A 21 15.66 -7.47 -9.10
N ILE A 22 14.76 -6.64 -9.60
CA ILE A 22 14.15 -5.56 -8.82
C ILE A 22 13.40 -6.14 -7.63
N LEU A 23 12.61 -7.20 -7.83
CA LEU A 23 11.87 -7.86 -6.76
C LEU A 23 12.82 -8.46 -5.72
N LEU A 24 13.85 -9.14 -6.16
CA LEU A 24 14.86 -9.74 -5.28
C LEU A 24 15.53 -8.67 -4.42
N LEU A 25 16.01 -7.60 -5.05
CA LEU A 25 16.65 -6.49 -4.35
C LEU A 25 15.68 -5.79 -3.39
N ALA A 26 14.42 -5.63 -3.79
CA ALA A 26 13.40 -5.02 -2.95
C ALA A 26 13.13 -5.87 -1.69
N VAL A 27 13.09 -7.20 -1.83
CA VAL A 27 12.93 -8.10 -0.69
C VAL A 27 14.11 -7.99 0.27
N PHE A 28 15.33 -8.04 -0.23
CA PHE A 28 16.53 -7.90 0.60
C PHE A 28 16.59 -6.54 1.29
N LEU A 29 16.29 -5.48 0.56
CA LEU A 29 16.25 -4.13 1.13
C LEU A 29 15.19 -4.03 2.22
N GLY A 30 14.01 -4.59 1.99
CA GLY A 30 12.91 -4.59 2.95
C GLY A 30 13.29 -5.32 4.24
N ILE A 31 13.91 -6.50 4.12
CA ILE A 31 14.38 -7.27 5.27
C ILE A 31 15.44 -6.48 6.06
N GLU A 32 16.38 -5.88 5.38
CA GLU A 32 17.44 -5.09 6.01
C GLU A 32 16.87 -3.88 6.76
N VAL A 33 15.95 -3.15 6.12
CA VAL A 33 15.32 -1.97 6.73
C VAL A 33 14.52 -2.36 7.97
N ILE A 34 13.72 -3.42 7.88
CA ILE A 34 12.86 -3.86 9.00
C ILE A 34 13.70 -4.42 10.14
N SER A 35 14.80 -5.13 9.84
CA SER A 35 15.66 -5.71 10.87
C SER A 35 16.34 -4.66 11.76
N ASN A 36 16.49 -3.44 11.25
CA ASN A 36 17.06 -2.32 12.02
C ASN A 36 16.02 -1.61 12.89
N VAL A 37 14.74 -1.95 12.76
CA VAL A 37 13.67 -1.39 13.61
C VAL A 37 13.59 -2.20 14.92
N PRO A 38 13.46 -1.55 16.09
CA PRO A 38 13.24 -2.28 17.33
C PRO A 38 12.04 -3.21 17.26
N ALA A 39 12.15 -4.41 17.81
CA ALA A 39 11.10 -5.44 17.73
C ALA A 39 9.75 -4.96 18.26
N ILE A 40 9.77 -4.11 19.28
CA ILE A 40 8.55 -3.56 19.88
C ILE A 40 7.76 -2.68 18.92
N LEU A 41 8.41 -2.11 17.89
CA LEU A 41 7.79 -1.25 16.89
C LEU A 41 7.37 -2.00 15.62
N HIS A 42 7.68 -3.31 15.52
CA HIS A 42 7.35 -4.08 14.31
C HIS A 42 5.85 -4.13 14.05
N THR A 43 5.03 -4.37 15.07
CA THR A 43 3.58 -4.44 14.92
C THR A 43 2.98 -3.07 14.53
N PRO A 44 3.33 -1.94 15.19
CA PRO A 44 2.90 -0.63 14.72
C PRO A 44 3.35 -0.30 13.29
N LEU A 45 4.55 -0.73 12.91
CA LEU A 45 5.07 -0.53 11.55
C LEU A 45 4.23 -1.29 10.52
N MET A 46 3.92 -2.55 10.79
CA MET A 46 3.09 -3.38 9.91
C MET A 46 1.68 -2.81 9.78
N SER A 47 1.10 -2.40 10.89
CA SER A 47 -0.24 -1.80 10.92
C SER A 47 -0.27 -0.45 10.17
N GLY A 48 0.76 0.37 10.33
CA GLY A 48 0.92 1.63 9.60
C GLY A 48 1.09 1.40 8.10
N ALA A 49 1.83 0.36 7.70
CA ALA A 49 1.96 -0.02 6.31
C ALA A 49 0.60 -0.42 5.70
N ASN A 50 -0.25 -1.08 6.45
CA ASN A 50 -1.61 -1.40 6.00
C ASN A 50 -2.43 -0.13 5.75
N ALA A 51 -2.25 0.91 6.55
CA ALA A 51 -2.92 2.20 6.32
C ALA A 51 -2.49 2.85 4.99
N ILE A 52 -1.23 2.66 4.59
CA ILE A 52 -0.71 3.17 3.31
C ILE A 52 -1.38 2.50 2.11
N HIS A 53 -1.92 1.30 2.27
CA HIS A 53 -2.69 0.62 1.23
C HIS A 53 -3.94 1.39 0.78
N GLY A 54 -4.24 2.53 1.39
CA GLY A 54 -5.27 3.46 0.91
C GLY A 54 -5.09 3.91 -0.54
N VAL A 55 -3.88 3.81 -1.07
CA VAL A 55 -3.64 4.04 -2.50
C VAL A 55 -4.47 3.10 -3.39
N VAL A 56 -4.79 1.91 -2.90
CA VAL A 56 -5.65 0.94 -3.61
C VAL A 56 -7.06 1.49 -3.79
N ILE A 57 -7.58 2.25 -2.80
CA ILE A 57 -8.91 2.89 -2.89
C ILE A 57 -8.93 3.86 -4.07
N VAL A 58 -7.91 4.70 -4.19
CA VAL A 58 -7.80 5.68 -5.28
C VAL A 58 -7.74 4.95 -6.63
N GLY A 59 -6.91 3.91 -6.71
CA GLY A 59 -6.80 3.10 -7.92
C GLY A 59 -8.12 2.44 -8.31
N SER A 60 -8.86 1.92 -7.34
CA SER A 60 -10.16 1.29 -7.56
C SER A 60 -11.20 2.29 -8.08
N ILE A 61 -11.23 3.49 -7.52
CA ILE A 61 -12.13 4.56 -7.97
C ILE A 61 -11.81 4.94 -9.42
N ILE A 62 -10.54 5.07 -9.76
CA ILE A 62 -10.09 5.39 -11.11
C ILE A 62 -10.53 4.30 -12.10
N VAL A 63 -10.32 3.04 -11.75
CA VAL A 63 -10.72 1.90 -12.59
C VAL A 63 -12.22 1.89 -12.80
N MET A 64 -13.02 2.11 -11.74
CA MET A 64 -14.48 2.18 -11.86
C MET A 64 -14.91 3.34 -12.75
N GLY A 65 -14.25 4.49 -12.65
CA GLY A 65 -14.56 5.67 -13.45
C GLY A 65 -14.30 5.47 -14.96
N HIS A 66 -13.32 4.64 -15.31
CA HIS A 66 -12.96 4.32 -16.68
C HIS A 66 -13.66 3.07 -17.23
N THR A 67 -14.38 2.34 -16.38
CA THR A 67 -15.07 1.12 -16.79
C THR A 67 -16.38 1.45 -17.46
N SER A 68 -16.72 0.68 -18.52
CA SER A 68 -18.00 0.78 -19.20
C SER A 68 -19.16 0.48 -18.24
N PRO A 69 -20.27 1.26 -18.28
CA PRO A 69 -21.42 1.01 -17.40
C PRO A 69 -22.02 -0.39 -17.54
N ASP A 70 -21.78 -1.05 -18.68
CA ASP A 70 -22.30 -2.39 -18.95
C ASP A 70 -21.44 -3.50 -18.32
N ASN A 71 -20.23 -3.17 -17.86
CA ASN A 71 -19.33 -4.16 -17.28
C ASN A 71 -19.58 -4.29 -15.76
N TYR A 72 -20.64 -5.00 -15.42
CA TYR A 72 -21.05 -5.18 -14.02
C TYR A 72 -19.99 -5.89 -13.17
N LEU A 73 -19.24 -6.81 -13.77
CA LEU A 73 -18.19 -7.53 -13.05
C LEU A 73 -17.09 -6.57 -12.56
N ALA A 74 -16.59 -5.72 -13.45
CA ALA A 74 -15.55 -4.76 -13.10
C ALA A 74 -16.04 -3.73 -12.07
N LEU A 75 -17.30 -3.27 -12.21
CA LEU A 75 -17.90 -2.34 -11.26
C LEU A 75 -18.07 -2.96 -9.89
N THR A 76 -18.52 -4.21 -9.82
CA THR A 76 -18.71 -4.94 -8.56
C THR A 76 -17.37 -5.16 -7.88
N LEU A 77 -16.36 -5.62 -8.62
CA LEU A 77 -15.01 -5.83 -8.07
C LEU A 77 -14.39 -4.52 -7.59
N GLY A 78 -14.58 -3.44 -8.35
CA GLY A 78 -14.10 -2.11 -7.95
C GLY A 78 -14.77 -1.61 -6.68
N PHE A 79 -16.08 -1.82 -6.55
CA PHE A 79 -16.83 -1.46 -5.34
C PHE A 79 -16.32 -2.25 -4.12
N LEU A 80 -16.15 -3.56 -4.28
CA LEU A 80 -15.60 -4.41 -3.20
C LEU A 80 -14.18 -3.98 -2.83
N ALA A 81 -13.36 -3.61 -3.82
CA ALA A 81 -12.01 -3.13 -3.57
C ALA A 81 -12.01 -1.83 -2.77
N VAL A 82 -12.94 -0.91 -3.06
CA VAL A 82 -13.09 0.33 -2.28
C VAL A 82 -13.49 0.03 -0.84
N VAL A 83 -14.47 -0.84 -0.64
CA VAL A 83 -14.95 -1.21 0.70
C VAL A 83 -13.83 -1.87 1.51
N LEU A 84 -13.18 -2.88 0.95
CA LEU A 84 -12.11 -3.62 1.63
C LEU A 84 -10.89 -2.73 1.87
N GLY A 85 -10.52 -1.89 0.91
CA GLY A 85 -9.44 -0.93 1.06
C GLY A 85 -9.71 0.07 2.18
N THR A 86 -10.94 0.57 2.27
CA THR A 86 -11.34 1.50 3.32
C THR A 86 -11.28 0.84 4.70
N LEU A 87 -11.77 -0.39 4.82
CA LEU A 87 -11.67 -1.14 6.07
C LEU A 87 -10.22 -1.35 6.48
N ASN A 88 -9.35 -1.63 5.52
CA ASN A 88 -7.93 -1.83 5.77
C ASN A 88 -7.25 -0.55 6.24
N VAL A 89 -7.55 0.58 5.60
CA VAL A 89 -6.98 1.89 5.98
C VAL A 89 -7.44 2.30 7.36
N VAL A 90 -8.75 2.27 7.61
CA VAL A 90 -9.32 2.69 8.91
C VAL A 90 -8.85 1.73 10.01
N GLY A 91 -8.91 0.43 9.77
CA GLY A 91 -8.46 -0.57 10.73
C GLY A 91 -6.98 -0.44 11.05
N GLY A 92 -6.15 -0.32 10.03
CA GLY A 92 -4.69 -0.15 10.20
C GLY A 92 -4.36 1.13 10.95
N PHE A 93 -5.01 2.24 10.62
CA PHE A 93 -4.79 3.52 11.29
C PHE A 93 -5.19 3.48 12.76
N VAL A 94 -6.37 2.92 13.08
CA VAL A 94 -6.86 2.82 14.46
C VAL A 94 -5.93 1.94 15.31
N VAL A 95 -5.54 0.79 14.78
CA VAL A 95 -4.64 -0.14 15.49
C VAL A 95 -3.28 0.51 15.72
N THR A 96 -2.71 1.14 14.69
CA THR A 96 -1.42 1.83 14.80
C THR A 96 -1.50 2.94 15.86
N HIS A 97 -2.55 3.72 15.84
CA HIS A 97 -2.75 4.80 16.81
C HIS A 97 -2.83 4.27 18.24
N ARG A 98 -3.59 3.20 18.45
CA ARG A 98 -3.69 2.55 19.77
C ARG A 98 -2.35 2.00 20.25
N MET A 99 -1.59 1.35 19.38
CA MET A 99 -0.29 0.81 19.72
C MET A 99 0.71 1.91 20.08
N LEU A 100 0.72 3.01 19.32
CA LEU A 100 1.62 4.13 19.58
C LEU A 100 1.28 4.85 20.89
N GLN A 101 0.01 4.87 21.28
CA GLN A 101 -0.38 5.45 22.57
C GLN A 101 0.18 4.68 23.76
N MET A 102 0.45 3.39 23.61
CA MET A 102 1.05 2.56 24.66
C MET A 102 2.47 3.00 24.99
N PHE A 103 3.14 3.68 24.07
CA PHE A 103 4.50 4.20 24.28
C PHE A 103 4.52 5.62 24.86
N LYS A 104 3.39 6.29 24.89
CA LYS A 104 3.30 7.61 25.54
C LYS A 104 3.26 7.43 27.05
N LYS A 105 4.08 8.22 27.76
CA LYS A 105 3.99 8.28 29.23
C LYS A 105 2.59 8.74 29.60
N LYS A 106 1.90 7.93 30.42
CA LYS A 106 0.65 8.36 31.03
C LYS A 106 0.91 9.63 31.83
N LYS A 107 0.28 10.72 31.41
CA LYS A 107 0.24 11.89 32.28
C LYS A 107 -0.53 11.50 33.53
N THR A 108 0.18 11.36 34.63
CA THR A 108 -0.44 11.26 35.95
C THR A 108 -1.08 12.61 36.22
N SER A 109 -2.39 12.66 36.06
CA SER A 109 -3.18 13.81 36.52
C SER A 109 -3.39 13.71 38.01
#